data_b0bed134d695f61a40d75cc7153a5b99
#
_entry.id   b0bed134d695f61a40d75cc7153a5b99
#
_cell.length_a   1.000
_cell.length_b   1.000
_cell.length_c   1.000
_cell.angle_alpha   90.00
_cell.angle_beta   90.00
_cell.angle_gamma   90.00
#
_symmetry.space_group_name_H-M   'P 1'
#
loop_
_entity.id
_entity.type
_entity.pdbx_description
1 polymer ?
#
loop_
_entity_poly.entity_id
_entity_poly.type
_entity_poly.pdbx_seq_one_letter_code
_entity_poly.pdbx_strand_id
1 'polypeptide(L)'
;MRNQRGKGPENPGRLLKRLMGMLMKHYGVAIIIVAICIIINVLANVQGTMFMQRLIDDYITPLLKSETKNYTPLLHAIGRVACFYGIGIIASYSYNRIMVNVTQGMLKTFRDSMFTKMEQLPIKYFDTHAHGDIMSMYTNDTDTLRQMISQSMPQLFNSAITIISTTVCMFMLNIPLTALTFFMVGIMLVLTRKIGGLSAKHFIAQQKDIGTVNGYIEEMMQGQRVVKVFCHEEESKEAFDKLNDALCESSYKANNYSNVLGPINAQLGNISYVLCAIVGGVLAIGNVGGFTLGGLASFLTFNKNFNMPINQISMQINAIVMALAGAERIFNLLDEEPEVDEGYVELVNAKRENGQLVPSEKRTGLWAWAHKHTNGDPTTYVELKGDVVFDDVDFGYTDDKIVLHNVSMFAQPGQKLAFVGSTGAGKTTITNLINRFYDIQDGKIRYDGININKIKKADLRRSLGIVLQDTHLFSMSVRENIRYGRLDATDEEVEAAAKLANADGFIRRLPQGYDTVLTGDGANLSQGQRQLLAIARAAIADPPALILDEATSSIDTRTERLVQDGMDKLMHGRTTFVIAHRLSTIQNSDCIMVLEQGRIIERGTHEELLEKKGRYYQLYTGNAVLA
;
A
#
# COMPACT_ATOMS: atom_id res chain seq x y z
N MET A 1 7.26 -0.98 15.16
CA MET A 1 6.55 -1.87 14.22
C MET A 1 7.41 -2.68 13.23
N ARG A 2 8.72 -2.79 13.45
CA ARG A 2 9.68 -3.54 12.58
C ARG A 2 9.55 -5.08 12.58
N ASN A 3 8.62 -5.68 13.33
CA ASN A 3 8.58 -7.14 13.61
C ASN A 3 7.42 -7.92 12.98
N GLN A 4 6.66 -7.36 12.04
CA GLN A 4 5.55 -8.10 11.41
C GLN A 4 5.88 -8.75 10.04
N ARG A 5 7.01 -8.43 9.44
CA ARG A 5 7.46 -9.11 8.21
C ARG A 5 7.95 -10.51 8.55
N GLY A 6 7.08 -11.51 8.48
CA GLY A 6 7.45 -12.92 8.68
C GLY A 6 6.51 -13.75 9.56
N LYS A 7 5.50 -13.16 10.19
CA LYS A 7 4.43 -13.93 10.83
C LYS A 7 3.40 -14.28 9.76
N GLY A 8 3.01 -15.56 9.71
CA GLY A 8 1.89 -15.98 8.89
C GLY A 8 0.60 -15.29 9.37
N PRO A 9 -0.45 -15.25 8.53
CA PRO A 9 -1.70 -14.56 8.86
C PRO A 9 -2.33 -15.14 10.13
N GLU A 10 -2.89 -14.26 10.98
CA GLU A 10 -3.49 -14.67 12.27
C GLU A 10 -4.68 -15.62 12.09
N ASN A 11 -5.50 -15.41 11.04
CA ASN A 11 -6.68 -16.22 10.74
C ASN A 11 -6.81 -16.55 9.25
N PRO A 12 -5.99 -17.48 8.71
CA PRO A 12 -5.93 -17.74 7.27
C PRO A 12 -7.28 -18.22 6.69
N GLY A 13 -8.08 -18.97 7.46
CA GLY A 13 -9.38 -19.45 7.01
C GLY A 13 -10.42 -18.33 6.84
N ARG A 14 -10.44 -17.35 7.74
CA ARG A 14 -11.34 -16.19 7.64
C ARG A 14 -10.97 -15.30 6.46
N LEU A 15 -9.68 -15.07 6.26
CA LEU A 15 -9.16 -14.27 5.14
C LEU A 15 -9.47 -14.93 3.80
N LEU A 16 -9.22 -16.25 3.69
CA LEU A 16 -9.56 -17.01 2.48
C LEU A 16 -11.06 -16.98 2.19
N LYS A 17 -11.91 -17.16 3.23
CA LYS A 17 -13.37 -17.08 3.08
C LYS A 17 -13.82 -15.70 2.60
N ARG A 18 -13.24 -14.61 3.13
CA ARG A 18 -13.54 -13.23 2.72
C ARG A 18 -13.13 -13.01 1.26
N LEU A 19 -11.92 -13.40 0.88
CA LEU A 19 -11.43 -13.28 -0.49
C LEU A 19 -12.28 -14.10 -1.47
N MET A 20 -12.60 -15.36 -1.14
CA MET A 20 -13.48 -16.19 -1.95
C MET A 20 -14.89 -15.61 -2.05
N GLY A 21 -15.41 -15.02 -0.97
CA GLY A 21 -16.70 -14.32 -0.99
C GLY A 21 -16.71 -13.15 -1.98
N MET A 22 -15.64 -12.34 -1.99
CA MET A 22 -15.49 -11.24 -2.96
C MET A 22 -15.37 -11.76 -4.40
N LEU A 23 -14.56 -12.78 -4.63
CA LEU A 23 -14.41 -13.42 -5.94
C LEU A 23 -15.74 -13.99 -6.45
N MET A 24 -16.46 -14.71 -5.61
CA MET A 24 -17.76 -15.31 -5.98
C MET A 24 -18.85 -14.25 -6.22
N LYS A 25 -18.84 -13.16 -5.46
CA LYS A 25 -19.79 -12.04 -5.65
C LYS A 25 -19.63 -11.35 -7.01
N HIS A 26 -18.40 -11.14 -7.46
CA HIS A 26 -18.13 -10.39 -8.70
C HIS A 26 -17.95 -11.30 -9.92
N TYR A 27 -17.41 -12.53 -9.74
CA TYR A 27 -17.00 -13.41 -10.84
C TYR A 27 -17.49 -14.85 -10.65
N GLY A 28 -18.54 -15.10 -9.87
CA GLY A 28 -19.01 -16.46 -9.53
C GLY A 28 -19.27 -17.36 -10.74
N VAL A 29 -19.96 -16.85 -11.76
CA VAL A 29 -20.24 -17.60 -13.00
C VAL A 29 -18.93 -17.98 -13.73
N ALA A 30 -17.99 -17.04 -13.82
CA ALA A 30 -16.69 -17.28 -14.47
C ALA A 30 -15.89 -18.35 -13.72
N ILE A 31 -15.89 -18.32 -12.39
CA ILE A 31 -15.18 -19.32 -11.55
C ILE A 31 -15.81 -20.71 -11.71
N ILE A 32 -17.15 -20.81 -11.80
CA ILE A 32 -17.83 -22.08 -12.04
C ILE A 32 -17.45 -22.63 -13.42
N ILE A 33 -17.41 -21.80 -14.46
CA ILE A 33 -16.98 -22.20 -15.80
C ILE A 33 -15.52 -22.67 -15.77
N VAL A 34 -14.63 -21.97 -15.07
CA VAL A 34 -13.23 -22.36 -14.87
C VAL A 34 -13.14 -23.73 -14.21
N ALA A 35 -13.90 -23.99 -13.15
CA ALA A 35 -13.92 -25.27 -12.47
C ALA A 35 -14.38 -26.40 -13.42
N ILE A 36 -15.41 -26.20 -14.20
CA ILE A 36 -15.89 -27.15 -15.20
C ILE A 36 -14.81 -27.39 -16.26
N CYS A 37 -14.18 -26.36 -16.79
CA CYS A 37 -13.11 -26.49 -17.78
C CYS A 37 -11.90 -27.27 -17.22
N ILE A 38 -11.53 -27.07 -15.97
CA ILE A 38 -10.45 -27.83 -15.31
C ILE A 38 -10.84 -29.29 -15.20
N ILE A 39 -12.07 -29.60 -14.78
CA ILE A 39 -12.56 -30.99 -14.72
C ILE A 39 -12.50 -31.65 -16.09
N ILE A 40 -12.98 -31.00 -17.14
CA ILE A 40 -12.95 -31.51 -18.52
C ILE A 40 -11.50 -31.78 -18.96
N ASN A 41 -10.60 -30.85 -18.70
CA ASN A 41 -9.18 -30.98 -19.04
C ASN A 41 -8.55 -32.19 -18.33
N VAL A 42 -8.78 -32.37 -17.04
CA VAL A 42 -8.25 -33.48 -16.26
C VAL A 42 -8.83 -34.80 -16.75
N LEU A 43 -10.14 -34.88 -16.98
CA LEU A 43 -10.78 -36.11 -17.49
C LEU A 43 -10.27 -36.49 -18.90
N ALA A 44 -10.05 -35.50 -19.76
CA ALA A 44 -9.45 -35.75 -21.09
C ALA A 44 -8.05 -36.37 -20.98
N ASN A 45 -7.21 -35.86 -20.08
CA ASN A 45 -5.86 -36.40 -19.83
C ASN A 45 -5.91 -37.84 -19.24
N VAL A 46 -6.81 -38.08 -18.28
CA VAL A 46 -7.01 -39.41 -17.67
C VAL A 46 -7.49 -40.42 -18.70
N GLN A 47 -8.43 -40.03 -19.57
CA GLN A 47 -8.91 -40.91 -20.65
C GLN A 47 -7.79 -41.27 -21.64
N GLY A 48 -6.88 -40.33 -21.95
CA GLY A 48 -5.71 -40.61 -22.77
C GLY A 48 -4.78 -41.67 -22.15
N THR A 49 -4.60 -41.65 -20.83
CA THR A 49 -3.80 -42.66 -20.11
C THR A 49 -4.53 -44.01 -20.04
N MET A 50 -5.84 -44.02 -19.78
CA MET A 50 -6.63 -45.27 -19.81
C MET A 50 -6.71 -45.89 -21.21
N PHE A 51 -6.68 -45.08 -22.26
CA PHE A 51 -6.65 -45.56 -23.63
C PHE A 51 -5.41 -46.39 -23.94
N MET A 52 -4.28 -46.19 -23.27
CA MET A 52 -3.07 -46.99 -23.43
C MET A 52 -3.36 -48.49 -23.18
N GLN A 53 -4.16 -48.81 -22.17
CA GLN A 53 -4.59 -50.20 -21.93
C GLN A 53 -5.36 -50.73 -23.12
N ARG A 54 -6.43 -50.02 -23.56
CA ARG A 54 -7.25 -50.46 -24.69
C ARG A 54 -6.45 -50.56 -25.99
N LEU A 55 -5.54 -49.64 -26.21
CA LEU A 55 -4.67 -49.61 -27.39
C LEU A 55 -3.85 -50.91 -27.49
N ILE A 56 -3.27 -51.37 -26.39
CA ILE A 56 -2.45 -52.55 -26.35
C ILE A 56 -3.33 -53.80 -26.40
N ASP A 57 -4.34 -53.89 -25.55
CA ASP A 57 -5.13 -55.12 -25.36
C ASP A 57 -6.14 -55.36 -26.47
N ASP A 58 -6.87 -54.32 -26.92
CA ASP A 58 -7.99 -54.47 -27.86
C ASP A 58 -7.58 -54.26 -29.32
N TYR A 59 -6.46 -53.56 -29.59
CA TYR A 59 -6.06 -53.22 -30.96
C TYR A 59 -4.70 -53.82 -31.34
N ILE A 60 -3.63 -53.60 -30.59
CA ILE A 60 -2.28 -54.01 -30.97
C ILE A 60 -2.15 -55.52 -30.83
N THR A 61 -2.50 -56.11 -29.68
CA THR A 61 -2.33 -57.54 -29.42
C THR A 61 -3.15 -58.43 -30.39
N PRO A 62 -4.40 -58.13 -30.74
CA PRO A 62 -5.16 -58.85 -31.76
C PRO A 62 -4.55 -58.69 -33.16
N LEU A 63 -4.09 -57.49 -33.54
CA LEU A 63 -3.46 -57.24 -34.83
C LEU A 63 -2.16 -57.99 -35.01
N LEU A 64 -1.40 -58.26 -33.95
CA LEU A 64 -0.18 -59.07 -34.00
C LEU A 64 -0.46 -60.54 -34.21
N LYS A 65 -1.64 -61.05 -33.78
CA LYS A 65 -2.06 -62.45 -33.88
C LYS A 65 -2.85 -62.72 -35.17
N SER A 66 -3.34 -61.72 -35.90
CA SER A 66 -4.14 -61.89 -37.09
C SER A 66 -3.26 -61.96 -38.35
N GLU A 67 -3.59 -62.84 -39.30
CA GLU A 67 -2.94 -62.94 -40.59
C GLU A 67 -3.27 -61.76 -41.52
N THR A 68 -4.47 -61.19 -41.39
CA THR A 68 -4.91 -59.97 -42.13
C THR A 68 -4.86 -58.75 -41.28
N LYS A 69 -3.98 -57.77 -41.63
CA LYS A 69 -3.78 -56.55 -40.88
C LYS A 69 -4.79 -55.46 -41.25
N ASN A 70 -5.90 -55.39 -40.54
CA ASN A 70 -6.88 -54.30 -40.71
C ASN A 70 -6.62 -53.19 -39.69
N TYR A 71 -6.10 -52.02 -40.14
CA TYR A 71 -5.79 -50.85 -39.29
C TYR A 71 -6.97 -49.90 -39.08
N THR A 72 -8.11 -50.07 -39.75
CA THR A 72 -9.25 -49.14 -39.69
C THR A 72 -9.81 -48.95 -38.27
N PRO A 73 -10.01 -50.02 -37.45
CA PRO A 73 -10.49 -49.87 -36.07
C PRO A 73 -9.51 -49.09 -35.18
N LEU A 74 -8.19 -49.31 -35.38
CA LEU A 74 -7.14 -48.59 -34.66
C LEU A 74 -7.15 -47.10 -35.00
N LEU A 75 -7.28 -46.72 -36.26
CA LEU A 75 -7.34 -45.34 -36.70
C LEU A 75 -8.57 -44.62 -36.11
N HIS A 76 -9.73 -45.30 -36.09
CA HIS A 76 -10.94 -44.73 -35.46
C HIS A 76 -10.76 -44.53 -33.95
N ALA A 77 -10.09 -45.44 -33.26
CA ALA A 77 -9.82 -45.32 -31.83
C ALA A 77 -8.84 -44.16 -31.52
N ILE A 78 -7.76 -44.03 -32.31
CA ILE A 78 -6.82 -42.92 -32.21
C ILE A 78 -7.54 -41.57 -32.50
N GLY A 79 -8.37 -41.53 -33.55
CA GLY A 79 -9.16 -40.32 -33.86
C GLY A 79 -10.07 -39.90 -32.72
N ARG A 80 -10.71 -40.87 -32.04
CA ARG A 80 -11.55 -40.58 -30.85
C ARG A 80 -10.74 -39.96 -29.70
N VAL A 81 -9.56 -40.51 -29.41
CA VAL A 81 -8.70 -39.97 -28.35
C VAL A 81 -8.13 -38.59 -28.72
N ALA A 82 -7.79 -38.38 -30.01
CA ALA A 82 -7.39 -37.08 -30.51
C ALA A 82 -8.48 -36.01 -30.28
N CYS A 83 -9.76 -36.37 -30.48
CA CYS A 83 -10.89 -35.49 -30.14
C CYS A 83 -10.96 -35.15 -28.65
N PHE A 84 -10.75 -36.12 -27.75
CA PHE A 84 -10.71 -35.88 -26.31
C PHE A 84 -9.57 -34.89 -25.92
N TYR A 85 -8.37 -35.09 -26.48
CA TYR A 85 -7.27 -34.17 -26.26
C TYR A 85 -7.57 -32.77 -26.83
N GLY A 86 -8.21 -32.67 -28.01
CA GLY A 86 -8.68 -31.43 -28.60
C GLY A 86 -9.63 -30.65 -27.65
N ILE A 87 -10.61 -31.37 -27.08
CA ILE A 87 -11.52 -30.81 -26.08
C ILE A 87 -10.74 -30.35 -24.83
N GLY A 88 -9.78 -31.14 -24.35
CA GLY A 88 -8.90 -30.78 -23.22
C GLY A 88 -8.09 -29.52 -23.48
N ILE A 89 -7.53 -29.35 -24.69
CA ILE A 89 -6.76 -28.16 -25.08
C ILE A 89 -7.68 -26.93 -25.10
N ILE A 90 -8.88 -27.01 -25.69
CA ILE A 90 -9.85 -25.92 -25.71
C ILE A 90 -10.28 -25.56 -24.29
N ALA A 91 -10.55 -26.53 -23.43
CA ALA A 91 -10.90 -26.29 -22.04
C ALA A 91 -9.74 -25.63 -21.27
N SER A 92 -8.50 -26.11 -21.49
CA SER A 92 -7.30 -25.50 -20.88
C SER A 92 -7.10 -24.05 -21.32
N TYR A 93 -7.20 -23.76 -22.62
CA TYR A 93 -7.13 -22.40 -23.14
C TYR A 93 -8.23 -21.52 -22.54
N SER A 94 -9.45 -22.01 -22.50
CA SER A 94 -10.62 -21.27 -22.01
C SER A 94 -10.49 -20.88 -20.54
N TYR A 95 -10.13 -21.84 -19.65
CA TYR A 95 -9.99 -21.51 -18.24
C TYR A 95 -8.85 -20.52 -17.98
N ASN A 96 -7.71 -20.66 -18.66
CA ASN A 96 -6.61 -19.72 -18.53
C ASN A 96 -7.03 -18.31 -19.00
N ARG A 97 -7.72 -18.19 -20.13
CA ARG A 97 -8.21 -16.91 -20.65
C ARG A 97 -9.22 -16.23 -19.72
N ILE A 98 -10.15 -17.02 -19.17
CA ILE A 98 -11.13 -16.52 -18.19
C ILE A 98 -10.42 -16.06 -16.91
N MET A 99 -9.44 -16.83 -16.42
CA MET A 99 -8.70 -16.46 -15.21
C MET A 99 -7.91 -15.16 -15.34
N VAL A 100 -7.40 -14.84 -16.53
CA VAL A 100 -6.78 -13.52 -16.77
C VAL A 100 -7.79 -12.39 -16.52
N ASN A 101 -9.00 -12.50 -17.09
CA ASN A 101 -10.03 -11.48 -16.92
C ASN A 101 -10.49 -11.36 -15.47
N VAL A 102 -10.73 -12.48 -14.78
CA VAL A 102 -11.11 -12.52 -13.36
C VAL A 102 -10.03 -11.87 -12.50
N THR A 103 -8.77 -12.25 -12.71
CA THR A 103 -7.65 -11.75 -11.93
C THR A 103 -7.45 -10.25 -12.12
N GLN A 104 -7.38 -9.77 -13.36
CA GLN A 104 -7.16 -8.34 -13.63
C GLN A 104 -8.33 -7.48 -13.15
N GLY A 105 -9.56 -7.95 -13.33
CA GLY A 105 -10.73 -7.24 -12.83
C GLY A 105 -10.76 -7.17 -11.30
N MET A 106 -10.39 -8.27 -10.62
CA MET A 106 -10.33 -8.28 -9.14
C MET A 106 -9.21 -7.37 -8.61
N LEU A 107 -8.03 -7.37 -9.24
CA LEU A 107 -6.94 -6.47 -8.88
C LEU A 107 -7.30 -5.00 -9.08
N LYS A 108 -8.02 -4.67 -10.15
CA LYS A 108 -8.57 -3.33 -10.35
C LYS A 108 -9.48 -2.95 -9.17
N THR A 109 -10.42 -3.83 -8.82
CA THR A 109 -11.34 -3.59 -7.69
C THR A 109 -10.60 -3.36 -6.38
N PHE A 110 -9.54 -4.12 -6.10
CA PHE A 110 -8.72 -3.90 -4.91
C PHE A 110 -8.02 -2.54 -4.93
N ARG A 111 -7.37 -2.17 -6.04
CA ARG A 111 -6.69 -0.87 -6.14
C ARG A 111 -7.66 0.29 -6.01
N ASP A 112 -8.81 0.22 -6.69
CA ASP A 112 -9.85 1.26 -6.62
C ASP A 112 -10.38 1.39 -5.18
N SER A 113 -10.64 0.25 -4.50
CA SER A 113 -11.13 0.25 -3.11
C SER A 113 -10.08 0.77 -2.13
N MET A 114 -8.82 0.36 -2.27
CA MET A 114 -7.72 0.85 -1.43
C MET A 114 -7.50 2.36 -1.62
N PHE A 115 -7.53 2.84 -2.86
CA PHE A 115 -7.34 4.26 -3.15
C PHE A 115 -8.49 5.10 -2.58
N THR A 116 -9.74 4.67 -2.83
CA THR A 116 -10.92 5.35 -2.26
C THR A 116 -10.85 5.38 -0.73
N LYS A 117 -10.43 4.27 -0.11
CA LYS A 117 -10.29 4.21 1.34
C LYS A 117 -9.17 5.12 1.85
N MET A 118 -8.03 5.13 1.17
CA MET A 118 -6.88 5.98 1.50
C MET A 118 -7.27 7.47 1.54
N GLU A 119 -8.06 7.94 0.57
CA GLU A 119 -8.56 9.32 0.52
C GLU A 119 -9.54 9.66 1.67
N GLN A 120 -10.11 8.66 2.32
CA GLN A 120 -11.05 8.82 3.44
C GLN A 120 -10.39 8.71 4.81
N LEU A 121 -9.12 8.32 4.88
CA LEU A 121 -8.43 8.11 6.15
C LEU A 121 -8.00 9.41 6.80
N PRO A 122 -7.99 9.48 8.15
CA PRO A 122 -7.48 10.63 8.89
C PRO A 122 -5.96 10.77 8.72
N ILE A 123 -5.43 11.98 8.84
CA ILE A 123 -3.98 12.26 8.78
C ILE A 123 -3.19 11.40 9.77
N LYS A 124 -3.76 11.10 10.94
CA LYS A 124 -3.19 10.20 11.95
C LYS A 124 -2.71 8.88 11.38
N TYR A 125 -3.42 8.33 10.38
CA TYR A 125 -3.02 7.08 9.74
C TYR A 125 -1.68 7.24 9.01
N PHE A 126 -1.50 8.32 8.26
CA PHE A 126 -0.28 8.59 7.50
C PHE A 126 0.91 8.96 8.39
N ASP A 127 0.65 9.62 9.52
CA ASP A 127 1.69 9.96 10.51
C ASP A 127 2.20 8.72 11.28
N THR A 128 1.36 7.68 11.40
CA THR A 128 1.69 6.46 12.15
C THR A 128 2.17 5.30 11.28
N HIS A 129 1.95 5.36 9.96
CA HIS A 129 2.33 4.32 9.00
C HIS A 129 3.35 4.83 7.98
N ALA A 130 4.41 4.07 7.75
CA ALA A 130 5.40 4.44 6.76
C ALA A 130 4.81 4.39 5.33
N HIS A 131 5.04 5.44 4.53
CA HIS A 131 4.58 5.50 3.14
C HIS A 131 5.03 4.29 2.30
N GLY A 132 6.23 3.76 2.56
CA GLY A 132 6.75 2.56 1.91
C GLY A 132 5.92 1.30 2.21
N ASP A 133 5.36 1.17 3.41
CA ASP A 133 4.51 0.04 3.77
C ASP A 133 3.15 0.14 3.06
N ILE A 134 2.57 1.35 2.98
CA ILE A 134 1.34 1.60 2.22
C ILE A 134 1.57 1.31 0.74
N MET A 135 2.67 1.80 0.16
CA MET A 135 3.01 1.55 -1.25
C MET A 135 3.25 0.06 -1.55
N SER A 136 3.81 -0.68 -0.58
CA SER A 136 4.00 -2.13 -0.70
C SER A 136 2.68 -2.90 -0.85
N MET A 137 1.55 -2.40 -0.29
CA MET A 137 0.22 -3.00 -0.48
C MET A 137 -0.24 -2.88 -1.94
N TYR A 138 0.04 -1.72 -2.59
CA TYR A 138 -0.31 -1.50 -4.01
C TYR A 138 0.56 -2.27 -4.98
N THR A 139 1.78 -2.62 -4.61
CA THR A 139 2.76 -3.30 -5.46
C THR A 139 2.90 -4.78 -5.09
N ASN A 140 3.64 -5.08 -4.03
CA ASN A 140 4.03 -6.44 -3.66
C ASN A 140 2.84 -7.30 -3.22
N ASP A 141 1.97 -6.77 -2.34
CA ASP A 141 0.84 -7.54 -1.81
C ASP A 141 -0.21 -7.79 -2.88
N THR A 142 -0.46 -6.80 -3.72
CA THR A 142 -1.34 -6.94 -4.88
C THR A 142 -0.79 -7.96 -5.88
N ASP A 143 0.54 -8.03 -6.09
CA ASP A 143 1.15 -9.02 -6.99
C ASP A 143 1.10 -10.44 -6.41
N THR A 144 1.31 -10.63 -5.12
CA THR A 144 1.14 -11.93 -4.47
C THR A 144 -0.30 -12.43 -4.55
N LEU A 145 -1.30 -11.54 -4.41
CA LEU A 145 -2.72 -11.85 -4.63
C LEU A 145 -2.98 -12.23 -6.09
N ARG A 146 -2.38 -11.52 -7.05
CA ARG A 146 -2.46 -11.85 -8.47
C ARG A 146 -1.99 -13.29 -8.71
N GLN A 147 -0.82 -13.64 -8.18
CA GLN A 147 -0.26 -14.98 -8.33
C GLN A 147 -1.16 -16.06 -7.70
N MET A 148 -1.70 -15.78 -6.52
CA MET A 148 -2.61 -16.71 -5.84
C MET A 148 -3.89 -16.95 -6.65
N ILE A 149 -4.54 -15.88 -7.12
CA ILE A 149 -5.81 -15.98 -7.87
C ILE A 149 -5.58 -16.60 -9.24
N SER A 150 -4.55 -16.13 -10.00
CA SER A 150 -4.35 -16.56 -11.40
C SER A 150 -3.72 -17.95 -11.53
N GLN A 151 -2.91 -18.37 -10.58
CA GLN A 151 -2.09 -19.58 -10.68
C GLN A 151 -2.36 -20.57 -9.54
N SER A 152 -2.19 -20.14 -8.28
CA SER A 152 -2.19 -21.06 -7.15
C SER A 152 -3.54 -21.74 -6.93
N MET A 153 -4.64 -20.99 -6.95
CA MET A 153 -5.98 -21.56 -6.77
C MET A 153 -6.39 -22.52 -7.90
N PRO A 154 -6.29 -22.15 -9.21
CA PRO A 154 -6.58 -23.07 -10.28
C PRO A 154 -5.69 -24.31 -10.27
N GLN A 155 -4.39 -24.15 -9.96
CA GLN A 155 -3.44 -25.26 -9.91
C GLN A 155 -3.73 -26.23 -8.77
N LEU A 156 -4.10 -25.73 -7.58
CA LEU A 156 -4.53 -26.59 -6.46
C LEU A 156 -5.77 -27.40 -6.83
N PHE A 157 -6.77 -26.75 -7.45
CA PHE A 157 -7.99 -27.42 -7.87
C PHE A 157 -7.69 -28.48 -8.94
N ASN A 158 -6.88 -28.13 -9.94
CA ASN A 158 -6.43 -29.06 -10.98
C ASN A 158 -5.67 -30.26 -10.37
N SER A 159 -4.73 -30.01 -9.46
CA SER A 159 -3.95 -31.08 -8.80
C SER A 159 -4.82 -32.00 -7.95
N ALA A 160 -5.78 -31.42 -7.21
CA ALA A 160 -6.70 -32.22 -6.39
C ALA A 160 -7.57 -33.16 -7.26
N ILE A 161 -8.17 -32.61 -8.33
CA ILE A 161 -8.97 -33.44 -9.26
C ILE A 161 -8.12 -34.49 -9.95
N THR A 162 -6.89 -34.15 -10.36
CA THR A 162 -5.94 -35.11 -10.97
C THR A 162 -5.62 -36.24 -10.00
N ILE A 163 -5.28 -35.94 -8.73
CA ILE A 163 -4.99 -36.97 -7.73
C ILE A 163 -6.20 -37.87 -7.52
N ILE A 164 -7.40 -37.32 -7.34
CA ILE A 164 -8.62 -38.09 -7.13
C ILE A 164 -8.90 -38.99 -8.33
N SER A 165 -8.90 -38.44 -9.55
CA SER A 165 -9.19 -39.19 -10.78
C SER A 165 -8.16 -40.28 -11.05
N THR A 166 -6.87 -39.98 -10.89
CA THR A 166 -5.78 -40.93 -11.06
C THR A 166 -5.89 -42.04 -10.02
N THR A 167 -6.16 -41.74 -8.76
CA THR A 167 -6.36 -42.72 -7.68
C THR A 167 -7.50 -43.68 -8.02
N VAL A 168 -8.65 -43.16 -8.45
CA VAL A 168 -9.80 -44.01 -8.85
C VAL A 168 -9.42 -44.93 -9.99
N CYS A 169 -8.74 -44.44 -11.04
CA CYS A 169 -8.29 -45.26 -12.15
C CYS A 169 -7.27 -46.32 -11.73
N MET A 170 -6.34 -46.00 -10.84
CA MET A 170 -5.37 -46.95 -10.33
C MET A 170 -6.04 -48.09 -9.54
N PHE A 171 -7.04 -47.79 -8.70
CA PHE A 171 -7.84 -48.80 -8.01
C PHE A 171 -8.64 -49.68 -8.98
N MET A 172 -9.17 -49.09 -10.05
CA MET A 172 -9.90 -49.87 -11.08
C MET A 172 -8.97 -50.79 -11.86
N LEU A 173 -7.71 -50.43 -12.07
CA LEU A 173 -6.73 -51.24 -12.79
C LEU A 173 -6.18 -52.38 -11.92
N ASN A 174 -5.69 -52.10 -10.72
CA ASN A 174 -5.10 -53.10 -9.85
C ASN A 174 -4.92 -52.60 -8.41
N ILE A 175 -5.61 -53.23 -7.43
CA ILE A 175 -5.57 -52.87 -6.03
C ILE A 175 -4.19 -53.10 -5.37
N PRO A 176 -3.53 -54.27 -5.50
CA PRO A 176 -2.19 -54.50 -4.95
C PRO A 176 -1.13 -53.49 -5.39
N LEU A 177 -1.10 -53.13 -6.68
CA LEU A 177 -0.15 -52.16 -7.22
C LEU A 177 -0.46 -50.76 -6.70
N THR A 178 -1.75 -50.42 -6.53
CA THR A 178 -2.17 -49.15 -5.94
C THR A 178 -1.70 -49.05 -4.49
N ALA A 179 -1.86 -50.08 -3.68
CA ALA A 179 -1.36 -50.14 -2.31
C ALA A 179 0.17 -49.96 -2.26
N LEU A 180 0.92 -50.59 -3.15
CA LEU A 180 2.38 -50.41 -3.25
C LEU A 180 2.75 -48.97 -3.58
N THR A 181 2.04 -48.33 -4.52
CA THR A 181 2.25 -46.91 -4.87
C THR A 181 1.99 -45.99 -3.68
N PHE A 182 0.87 -46.20 -2.95
CA PHE A 182 0.56 -45.40 -1.76
C PHE A 182 1.58 -45.58 -0.63
N PHE A 183 2.11 -46.81 -0.46
CA PHE A 183 3.20 -47.07 0.47
C PHE A 183 4.46 -46.22 0.11
N MET A 184 4.85 -46.23 -1.17
CA MET A 184 5.99 -45.43 -1.64
C MET A 184 5.77 -43.91 -1.50
N VAL A 185 4.55 -43.43 -1.79
CA VAL A 185 4.16 -42.04 -1.56
C VAL A 185 4.23 -41.68 -0.08
N GLY A 186 3.82 -42.57 0.81
CA GLY A 186 3.95 -42.41 2.26
C GLY A 186 5.42 -42.19 2.69
N ILE A 187 6.34 -43.02 2.17
CA ILE A 187 7.79 -42.85 2.40
C ILE A 187 8.26 -41.47 1.91
N MET A 188 7.85 -41.10 0.68
CA MET A 188 8.20 -39.83 0.07
C MET A 188 7.73 -38.65 0.92
N LEU A 189 6.48 -38.66 1.43
CA LEU A 189 5.93 -37.60 2.28
C LEU A 189 6.67 -37.48 3.63
N VAL A 190 7.04 -38.61 4.25
CA VAL A 190 7.81 -38.62 5.51
C VAL A 190 9.20 -38.00 5.30
N LEU A 191 9.91 -38.41 4.22
CA LEU A 191 11.23 -37.86 3.90
C LEU A 191 11.16 -36.38 3.55
N THR A 192 10.18 -35.97 2.72
CA THR A 192 9.96 -34.57 2.36
C THR A 192 9.67 -33.71 3.60
N ARG A 193 8.84 -34.19 4.53
CA ARG A 193 8.56 -33.49 5.78
C ARG A 193 9.82 -33.33 6.66
N LYS A 194 10.64 -34.39 6.76
CA LYS A 194 11.85 -34.37 7.58
C LYS A 194 12.92 -33.43 7.02
N ILE A 195 13.22 -33.56 5.72
CA ILE A 195 14.24 -32.72 5.05
C ILE A 195 13.74 -31.29 4.89
N GLY A 196 12.46 -31.10 4.53
CA GLY A 196 11.84 -29.78 4.39
C GLY A 196 11.81 -29.01 5.70
N GLY A 197 11.60 -29.69 6.84
CA GLY A 197 11.68 -29.06 8.16
C GLY A 197 13.09 -28.54 8.50
N LEU A 198 14.14 -29.29 8.13
CA LEU A 198 15.53 -28.85 8.29
C LEU A 198 15.84 -27.65 7.37
N SER A 199 15.40 -27.73 6.11
CA SER A 199 15.55 -26.64 5.14
C SER A 199 14.89 -25.36 5.63
N ALA A 200 13.64 -25.41 6.11
CA ALA A 200 12.88 -24.27 6.59
C ALA A 200 13.62 -23.51 7.72
N LYS A 201 14.25 -24.23 8.65
CA LYS A 201 15.03 -23.62 9.72
C LYS A 201 16.20 -22.77 9.18
N HIS A 202 16.91 -23.27 8.18
CA HIS A 202 18.04 -22.57 7.58
C HIS A 202 17.58 -21.43 6.66
N PHE A 203 16.41 -21.55 5.98
CA PHE A 203 15.84 -20.43 5.23
C PHE A 203 15.46 -19.25 6.12
N ILE A 204 14.98 -19.49 7.34
CA ILE A 204 14.69 -18.40 8.31
C ILE A 204 16.00 -17.69 8.69
N ALA A 205 17.09 -18.42 8.93
CA ALA A 205 18.39 -17.84 9.21
C ALA A 205 18.91 -17.01 8.01
N GLN A 206 18.86 -17.59 6.80
CA GLN A 206 19.22 -16.88 5.56
C GLN A 206 18.43 -15.59 5.38
N GLN A 207 17.11 -15.61 5.60
CA GLN A 207 16.28 -14.42 5.46
C GLN A 207 16.67 -13.32 6.45
N LYS A 208 17.08 -13.69 7.67
CA LYS A 208 17.60 -12.74 8.66
C LYS A 208 18.90 -12.11 8.17
N ASP A 209 19.82 -12.93 7.66
CA ASP A 209 21.14 -12.47 7.20
C ASP A 209 21.02 -11.60 5.94
N ILE A 210 20.10 -11.93 5.00
CA ILE A 210 19.75 -11.05 3.88
C ILE A 210 19.27 -9.69 4.38
N GLY A 211 18.41 -9.67 5.41
CA GLY A 211 17.94 -8.43 6.02
C GLY A 211 19.07 -7.59 6.60
N THR A 212 20.07 -8.24 7.24
CA THR A 212 21.24 -7.57 7.81
C THR A 212 22.14 -6.98 6.72
N VAL A 213 22.46 -7.76 5.68
CA VAL A 213 23.28 -7.32 4.55
C VAL A 213 22.59 -6.16 3.80
N ASN A 214 21.31 -6.26 3.51
CA ASN A 214 20.56 -5.20 2.84
C ASN A 214 20.52 -3.92 3.68
N GLY A 215 20.32 -4.03 5.00
CA GLY A 215 20.36 -2.88 5.90
C GLY A 215 21.72 -2.18 5.90
N TYR A 216 22.81 -2.96 5.90
CA TYR A 216 24.16 -2.42 5.82
C TYR A 216 24.42 -1.71 4.46
N ILE A 217 23.99 -2.33 3.35
CA ILE A 217 24.10 -1.71 2.01
C ILE A 217 23.35 -0.38 1.98
N GLU A 218 22.12 -0.33 2.49
CA GLU A 218 21.31 0.89 2.53
C GLU A 218 21.98 1.98 3.36
N GLU A 219 22.51 1.63 4.54
CA GLU A 219 23.25 2.55 5.41
C GLU A 219 24.51 3.11 4.71
N MET A 220 25.30 2.25 4.06
CA MET A 220 26.50 2.68 3.33
C MET A 220 26.16 3.53 2.10
N MET A 221 25.08 3.23 1.39
CA MET A 221 24.62 4.05 0.25
C MET A 221 24.18 5.45 0.71
N GLN A 222 23.45 5.55 1.81
CA GLN A 222 23.03 6.84 2.37
C GLN A 222 24.23 7.62 2.94
N GLY A 223 25.16 6.91 3.60
CA GLY A 223 26.38 7.46 4.19
C GLY A 223 27.56 7.60 3.23
N GLN A 224 27.42 7.31 1.92
CA GLN A 224 28.57 7.22 1.00
C GLN A 224 29.47 8.46 0.96
N ARG A 225 28.88 9.66 1.12
CA ARG A 225 29.66 10.90 1.20
C ARG A 225 30.55 10.94 2.44
N VAL A 226 30.05 10.44 3.56
CA VAL A 226 30.79 10.38 4.84
C VAL A 226 31.92 9.37 4.70
N VAL A 227 31.66 8.17 4.19
CA VAL A 227 32.68 7.14 3.94
C VAL A 227 33.81 7.70 3.08
N LYS A 228 33.46 8.43 2.00
CA LYS A 228 34.42 9.05 1.09
C LYS A 228 35.26 10.15 1.72
N VAL A 229 34.65 11.04 2.51
CA VAL A 229 35.35 12.16 3.17
C VAL A 229 36.32 11.68 4.22
N PHE A 230 36.00 10.59 4.93
CA PHE A 230 36.85 10.02 5.97
C PHE A 230 37.74 8.87 5.46
N CYS A 231 37.67 8.52 4.16
CA CYS A 231 38.49 7.47 3.53
C CYS A 231 38.35 6.09 4.22
N HIS A 232 37.11 5.73 4.65
CA HIS A 232 36.82 4.48 5.37
C HIS A 232 36.28 3.38 4.44
N GLU A 233 36.67 3.36 3.16
CA GLU A 233 36.18 2.39 2.19
C GLU A 233 36.62 0.97 2.51
N GLU A 234 37.88 0.79 3.00
CA GLU A 234 38.41 -0.54 3.28
C GLU A 234 37.75 -1.14 4.54
N GLU A 235 37.56 -0.35 5.59
CA GLU A 235 36.84 -0.78 6.79
C GLU A 235 35.38 -1.15 6.46
N SER A 236 34.75 -0.38 5.57
CA SER A 236 33.38 -0.66 5.11
C SER A 236 33.31 -1.97 4.32
N LYS A 237 34.30 -2.27 3.47
CA LYS A 237 34.41 -3.54 2.75
C LYS A 237 34.64 -4.71 3.70
N GLU A 238 35.56 -4.60 4.65
CA GLU A 238 35.82 -5.66 5.63
C GLU A 238 34.57 -5.99 6.46
N ALA A 239 33.80 -4.96 6.84
CA ALA A 239 32.54 -5.15 7.56
C ALA A 239 31.50 -5.83 6.68
N PHE A 240 31.38 -5.43 5.41
CA PHE A 240 30.51 -6.05 4.44
C PHE A 240 30.87 -7.52 4.20
N ASP A 241 32.16 -7.83 4.01
CA ASP A 241 32.63 -9.19 3.75
C ASP A 241 32.25 -10.14 4.90
N LYS A 242 32.36 -9.72 6.16
CA LYS A 242 31.93 -10.52 7.32
C LYS A 242 30.43 -10.84 7.29
N LEU A 243 29.62 -9.84 6.92
CA LEU A 243 28.17 -10.02 6.83
C LEU A 243 27.81 -10.90 5.62
N ASN A 244 28.50 -10.73 4.50
CA ASN A 244 28.28 -11.49 3.28
C ASN A 244 28.73 -12.96 3.43
N ASP A 245 29.83 -13.22 4.17
CA ASP A 245 30.27 -14.57 4.50
C ASP A 245 29.25 -15.30 5.38
N ALA A 246 28.67 -14.62 6.38
CA ALA A 246 27.59 -15.16 7.20
C ALA A 246 26.34 -15.50 6.36
N LEU A 247 25.97 -14.61 5.44
CA LEU A 247 24.90 -14.85 4.48
C LEU A 247 25.22 -16.02 3.54
N CYS A 248 26.46 -16.11 3.07
CA CYS A 248 26.91 -17.22 2.22
C CYS A 248 26.77 -18.57 2.94
N GLU A 249 27.21 -18.64 4.20
CA GLU A 249 27.10 -19.87 5.01
C GLU A 249 25.65 -20.27 5.26
N SER A 250 24.78 -19.33 5.66
CA SER A 250 23.36 -19.62 5.89
C SER A 250 22.64 -20.00 4.60
N SER A 251 22.96 -19.34 3.47
CA SER A 251 22.44 -19.65 2.15
C SER A 251 22.87 -21.03 1.65
N TYR A 252 24.15 -21.38 1.87
CA TYR A 252 24.66 -22.70 1.53
C TYR A 252 23.90 -23.80 2.29
N LYS A 253 23.74 -23.66 3.61
CA LYS A 253 22.99 -24.64 4.42
C LYS A 253 21.52 -24.73 4.00
N ALA A 254 20.85 -23.62 3.75
CA ALA A 254 19.45 -23.58 3.32
C ALA A 254 19.27 -24.29 1.97
N ASN A 255 20.11 -23.96 0.98
CA ASN A 255 20.01 -24.49 -0.37
C ASN A 255 20.49 -25.94 -0.45
N ASN A 256 21.45 -26.35 0.35
CA ASN A 256 21.92 -27.73 0.38
C ASN A 256 20.79 -28.72 0.71
N TYR A 257 19.98 -28.41 1.74
CA TYR A 257 18.81 -29.25 2.07
C TYR A 257 17.69 -29.11 1.06
N SER A 258 17.43 -27.93 0.54
CA SER A 258 16.36 -27.69 -0.42
C SER A 258 16.61 -28.38 -1.76
N ASN A 259 17.82 -28.24 -2.30
CA ASN A 259 18.15 -28.75 -3.63
C ASN A 259 18.24 -30.29 -3.69
N VAL A 260 18.42 -30.96 -2.56
CA VAL A 260 18.44 -32.41 -2.47
C VAL A 260 17.02 -33.00 -2.49
N LEU A 261 15.97 -32.24 -2.10
CA LEU A 261 14.59 -32.72 -2.06
C LEU A 261 14.07 -33.17 -3.46
N GLY A 262 14.31 -32.34 -4.48
CA GLY A 262 13.86 -32.61 -5.84
C GLY A 262 14.41 -33.94 -6.38
N PRO A 263 15.73 -34.13 -6.42
CA PRO A 263 16.36 -35.40 -6.82
C PRO A 263 15.92 -36.62 -6.00
N ILE A 264 15.82 -36.50 -4.66
CA ILE A 264 15.35 -37.61 -3.82
C ILE A 264 13.93 -38.02 -4.20
N ASN A 265 13.02 -37.08 -4.35
CA ASN A 265 11.63 -37.34 -4.72
C ASN A 265 11.55 -37.99 -6.13
N ALA A 266 12.35 -37.49 -7.07
CA ALA A 266 12.42 -38.07 -8.40
C ALA A 266 12.91 -39.53 -8.37
N GLN A 267 13.97 -39.82 -7.60
CA GLN A 267 14.49 -41.19 -7.49
C GLN A 267 13.54 -42.12 -6.73
N LEU A 268 12.86 -41.65 -5.69
CA LEU A 268 11.80 -42.44 -5.04
C LEU A 268 10.64 -42.74 -5.98
N GLY A 269 10.28 -41.80 -6.86
CA GLY A 269 9.32 -42.01 -7.93
C GLY A 269 9.80 -43.09 -8.93
N ASN A 270 11.08 -43.05 -9.32
CA ASN A 270 11.66 -44.06 -10.20
C ASN A 270 11.71 -45.44 -9.53
N ILE A 271 12.06 -45.53 -8.24
CA ILE A 271 12.03 -46.79 -7.47
C ILE A 271 10.60 -47.32 -7.41
N SER A 272 9.61 -46.47 -7.12
CA SER A 272 8.19 -46.86 -7.16
C SER A 272 7.79 -47.41 -8.51
N TYR A 273 8.20 -46.76 -9.61
CA TYR A 273 7.95 -47.22 -10.97
C TYR A 273 8.55 -48.59 -11.24
N VAL A 274 9.82 -48.81 -10.88
CA VAL A 274 10.51 -50.10 -11.07
C VAL A 274 9.86 -51.21 -10.25
N LEU A 275 9.53 -50.95 -8.98
CA LEU A 275 8.83 -51.94 -8.14
C LEU A 275 7.46 -52.30 -8.70
N CYS A 276 6.69 -51.30 -9.15
CA CYS A 276 5.40 -51.53 -9.82
C CYS A 276 5.57 -52.27 -11.14
N ALA A 277 6.64 -52.04 -11.91
CA ALA A 277 6.92 -52.77 -13.15
C ALA A 277 7.24 -54.25 -12.88
N ILE A 278 8.07 -54.55 -11.86
CA ILE A 278 8.41 -55.93 -11.50
C ILE A 278 7.18 -56.69 -10.99
N VAL A 279 6.51 -56.14 -9.95
CA VAL A 279 5.34 -56.80 -9.36
C VAL A 279 4.19 -56.89 -10.37
N GLY A 280 3.93 -55.79 -11.10
CA GLY A 280 2.89 -55.76 -12.13
C GLY A 280 3.21 -56.66 -13.33
N GLY A 281 4.48 -56.81 -13.70
CA GLY A 281 4.91 -57.78 -14.72
C GLY A 281 4.62 -59.22 -14.31
N VAL A 282 4.93 -59.59 -13.07
CA VAL A 282 4.60 -60.92 -12.52
C VAL A 282 3.08 -61.16 -12.52
N LEU A 283 2.28 -60.16 -12.10
CA LEU A 283 0.81 -60.26 -12.10
C LEU A 283 0.22 -60.33 -13.51
N ALA A 284 0.78 -59.61 -14.49
CA ALA A 284 0.32 -59.61 -15.87
C ALA A 284 0.69 -60.92 -16.61
N ILE A 285 1.90 -61.46 -16.42
CA ILE A 285 2.32 -62.76 -17.00
C ILE A 285 1.53 -63.91 -16.37
N GLY A 286 1.28 -63.84 -15.05
CA GLY A 286 0.48 -64.83 -14.32
C GLY A 286 -1.03 -64.70 -14.54
N ASN A 287 -1.47 -63.70 -15.27
CA ASN A 287 -2.89 -63.35 -15.49
C ASN A 287 -3.72 -63.26 -14.17
N VAL A 288 -3.08 -62.80 -13.09
CA VAL A 288 -3.69 -62.75 -11.76
C VAL A 288 -4.78 -61.69 -11.74
N GLY A 289 -6.03 -62.10 -11.51
CA GLY A 289 -7.19 -61.20 -11.49
C GLY A 289 -7.53 -60.56 -12.85
N GLY A 290 -7.09 -61.14 -13.97
CA GLY A 290 -7.34 -60.60 -15.31
C GLY A 290 -6.48 -59.38 -15.67
N PHE A 291 -5.40 -59.11 -14.92
CA PHE A 291 -4.53 -57.97 -15.17
C PHE A 291 -3.68 -58.23 -16.43
N THR A 292 -3.74 -57.28 -17.37
CA THR A 292 -3.16 -57.40 -18.72
C THR A 292 -1.87 -56.58 -18.86
N LEU A 293 -1.15 -56.81 -19.97
CA LEU A 293 0.04 -56.02 -20.31
C LEU A 293 -0.30 -54.55 -20.59
N GLY A 294 -1.46 -54.31 -21.24
CA GLY A 294 -1.97 -52.96 -21.46
C GLY A 294 -2.37 -52.26 -20.14
N GLY A 295 -2.97 -53.03 -19.20
CA GLY A 295 -3.25 -52.55 -17.85
C GLY A 295 -1.98 -52.12 -17.11
N LEU A 296 -0.90 -52.93 -17.23
CA LEU A 296 0.41 -52.58 -16.66
C LEU A 296 0.97 -51.27 -17.25
N ALA A 297 0.93 -51.13 -18.57
CA ALA A 297 1.43 -49.90 -19.23
C ALA A 297 0.68 -48.64 -18.78
N SER A 298 -0.66 -48.72 -18.67
CA SER A 298 -1.48 -47.63 -18.16
C SER A 298 -1.19 -47.33 -16.67
N PHE A 299 -1.05 -48.39 -15.85
CA PHE A 299 -0.74 -48.26 -14.43
C PHE A 299 0.61 -47.56 -14.19
N LEU A 300 1.65 -47.97 -14.92
CA LEU A 300 2.98 -47.35 -14.83
C LEU A 300 2.97 -45.90 -15.26
N THR A 301 2.15 -45.54 -16.24
CA THR A 301 1.95 -44.15 -16.66
C THR A 301 1.26 -43.33 -15.55
N PHE A 302 0.23 -43.87 -14.91
CA PHE A 302 -0.41 -43.23 -13.77
C PHE A 302 0.53 -43.07 -12.58
N ASN A 303 1.33 -44.10 -12.24
CA ASN A 303 2.32 -44.04 -11.16
C ASN A 303 3.34 -42.92 -11.41
N LYS A 304 3.86 -42.79 -12.62
CA LYS A 304 4.81 -41.72 -12.99
C LYS A 304 4.18 -40.33 -12.87
N ASN A 305 2.93 -40.17 -13.31
CA ASN A 305 2.23 -38.90 -13.32
C ASN A 305 1.64 -38.52 -11.95
N PHE A 306 1.57 -39.44 -10.98
CA PHE A 306 0.97 -39.20 -9.67
C PHE A 306 1.80 -38.28 -8.76
N ASN A 307 3.13 -38.29 -8.90
CA ASN A 307 4.04 -37.54 -8.06
C ASN A 307 4.05 -36.03 -8.37
N MET A 308 3.79 -35.63 -9.63
CA MET A 308 3.85 -34.26 -10.08
C MET A 308 2.79 -33.36 -9.37
N PRO A 309 1.50 -33.74 -9.30
CA PRO A 309 0.49 -32.97 -8.58
C PRO A 309 0.78 -32.77 -7.09
N ILE A 310 1.39 -33.76 -6.42
CA ILE A 310 1.75 -33.66 -4.99
C ILE A 310 2.81 -32.58 -4.79
N ASN A 311 3.84 -32.57 -5.62
CA ASN A 311 4.87 -31.54 -5.57
C ASN A 311 4.29 -30.13 -5.86
N GLN A 312 3.39 -30.02 -6.84
CA GLN A 312 2.72 -28.76 -7.18
C GLN A 312 1.90 -28.21 -6.01
N ILE A 313 1.12 -29.05 -5.32
CA ILE A 313 0.36 -28.64 -4.12
C ILE A 313 1.32 -28.06 -3.07
N SER A 314 2.44 -28.74 -2.79
CA SER A 314 3.41 -28.29 -1.80
C SER A 314 3.99 -26.90 -2.13
N MET A 315 4.29 -26.63 -3.40
CA MET A 315 4.78 -25.32 -3.85
C MET A 315 3.70 -24.23 -3.73
N GLN A 316 2.45 -24.55 -4.05
CA GLN A 316 1.34 -23.57 -4.01
C GLN A 316 0.93 -23.18 -2.59
N ILE A 317 1.10 -24.07 -1.60
CA ILE A 317 0.79 -23.73 -0.20
C ILE A 317 1.57 -22.52 0.26
N ASN A 318 2.87 -22.45 -0.01
CA ASN A 318 3.69 -21.30 0.38
C ASN A 318 3.26 -20.01 -0.31
N ALA A 319 2.95 -20.07 -1.61
CA ALA A 319 2.45 -18.91 -2.36
C ALA A 319 1.12 -18.40 -1.78
N ILE A 320 0.22 -19.30 -1.37
CA ILE A 320 -1.05 -18.95 -0.74
C ILE A 320 -0.83 -18.32 0.64
N VAL A 321 0.05 -18.85 1.47
CA VAL A 321 0.35 -18.26 2.79
C VAL A 321 0.89 -16.85 2.65
N MET A 322 1.81 -16.62 1.71
CA MET A 322 2.34 -15.27 1.43
C MET A 322 1.26 -14.32 0.92
N ALA A 323 0.40 -14.78 0.01
CA ALA A 323 -0.68 -13.98 -0.52
C ALA A 323 -1.75 -13.65 0.54
N LEU A 324 -2.05 -14.58 1.45
CA LEU A 324 -2.96 -14.34 2.57
C LEU A 324 -2.39 -13.32 3.56
N ALA A 325 -1.09 -13.31 3.80
CA ALA A 325 -0.44 -12.28 4.61
C ALA A 325 -0.54 -10.88 3.94
N GLY A 326 -0.37 -10.81 2.61
CA GLY A 326 -0.62 -9.59 1.85
C GLY A 326 -2.09 -9.15 1.88
N ALA A 327 -3.01 -10.13 1.73
CA ALA A 327 -4.45 -9.88 1.83
C ALA A 327 -4.86 -9.34 3.20
N GLU A 328 -4.26 -9.82 4.28
CA GLU A 328 -4.50 -9.34 5.64
C GLU A 328 -4.18 -7.84 5.76
N ARG A 329 -3.01 -7.40 5.26
CA ARG A 329 -2.64 -5.98 5.25
C ARG A 329 -3.60 -5.13 4.43
N ILE A 330 -3.98 -5.60 3.23
CA ILE A 330 -4.95 -4.92 2.38
C ILE A 330 -6.31 -4.82 3.08
N PHE A 331 -6.79 -5.91 3.70
CA PHE A 331 -8.07 -5.87 4.40
C PHE A 331 -8.03 -5.00 5.65
N ASN A 332 -6.93 -4.96 6.38
CA ASN A 332 -6.76 -4.06 7.52
C ASN A 332 -6.87 -2.59 7.06
N LEU A 333 -6.21 -2.22 5.94
CA LEU A 333 -6.38 -0.88 5.35
C LEU A 333 -7.85 -0.60 4.97
N LEU A 334 -8.55 -1.57 4.36
CA LEU A 334 -9.94 -1.40 3.94
C LEU A 334 -10.92 -1.32 5.12
N ASP A 335 -10.58 -1.96 6.24
CA ASP A 335 -11.39 -1.99 7.47
C ASP A 335 -11.06 -0.83 8.43
N GLU A 336 -10.00 -0.06 8.18
CA GLU A 336 -9.63 1.11 8.98
C GLU A 336 -10.79 2.11 9.02
N GLU A 337 -10.97 2.80 10.14
CA GLU A 337 -12.05 3.77 10.27
C GLU A 337 -11.79 5.02 9.41
N PRO A 338 -12.76 5.49 8.62
CA PRO A 338 -12.62 6.73 7.88
C PRO A 338 -12.58 7.93 8.83
N GLU A 339 -12.12 9.07 8.33
CA GLU A 339 -12.19 10.32 9.08
C GLU A 339 -13.65 10.65 9.42
N VAL A 340 -13.95 10.74 10.72
CA VAL A 340 -15.29 11.07 11.21
C VAL A 340 -15.51 12.57 11.09
N ASP A 341 -16.63 12.99 10.51
CA ASP A 341 -17.07 14.39 10.45
C ASP A 341 -18.54 14.51 10.85
N GLU A 342 -18.76 14.95 12.09
CA GLU A 342 -20.09 15.19 12.65
C GLU A 342 -20.51 16.68 12.52
N GLY A 343 -19.74 17.47 11.77
CA GLY A 343 -20.01 18.88 11.54
C GLY A 343 -21.30 19.10 10.74
N TYR A 344 -22.09 20.10 11.11
CA TYR A 344 -23.32 20.48 10.45
C TYR A 344 -23.36 21.97 10.03
N VAL A 345 -22.39 22.76 10.48
CA VAL A 345 -22.21 24.15 10.03
C VAL A 345 -21.44 24.13 8.71
N GLU A 346 -21.98 24.82 7.71
CA GLU A 346 -21.46 24.88 6.35
C GLU A 346 -20.90 26.27 6.01
N LEU A 347 -19.87 26.31 5.17
CA LEU A 347 -19.33 27.55 4.62
C LEU A 347 -20.07 27.90 3.32
N VAL A 348 -20.66 29.10 3.28
CA VAL A 348 -21.42 29.58 2.12
C VAL A 348 -20.91 30.94 1.66
N ASN A 349 -21.03 31.21 0.34
CA ASN A 349 -20.90 32.57 -0.15
C ASN A 349 -22.05 33.42 0.40
N ALA A 350 -21.77 34.65 0.82
CA ALA A 350 -22.77 35.55 1.39
C ALA A 350 -22.74 36.94 0.74
N LYS A 351 -23.85 37.66 0.83
CA LYS A 351 -23.95 39.06 0.47
C LYS A 351 -24.68 39.80 1.59
N ARG A 352 -24.48 41.11 1.68
CA ARG A 352 -25.23 41.95 2.64
C ARG A 352 -26.46 42.56 1.96
N GLU A 353 -27.64 42.19 2.44
CA GLU A 353 -28.91 42.81 2.05
C GLU A 353 -29.59 43.44 3.29
N ASN A 354 -29.87 44.73 3.24
CA ASN A 354 -30.45 45.45 4.35
C ASN A 354 -29.71 45.32 5.69
N GLY A 355 -28.37 45.17 5.63
CA GLY A 355 -27.52 44.98 6.81
C GLY A 355 -27.46 43.54 7.35
N GLN A 356 -28.21 42.60 6.78
CA GLN A 356 -28.20 41.18 7.14
C GLN A 356 -27.38 40.36 6.15
N LEU A 357 -26.76 39.29 6.62
CA LEU A 357 -26.05 38.33 5.78
C LEU A 357 -27.07 37.36 5.18
N VAL A 358 -27.04 37.25 3.84
CA VAL A 358 -27.89 36.35 3.06
C VAL A 358 -27.00 35.49 2.19
N PRO A 359 -27.29 34.20 2.04
CA PRO A 359 -26.50 33.32 1.20
C PRO A 359 -26.57 33.73 -0.28
N SER A 360 -25.48 33.51 -1.02
CA SER A 360 -25.36 33.79 -2.45
C SER A 360 -24.86 32.56 -3.19
N GLU A 361 -25.47 32.26 -4.35
CA GLU A 361 -24.97 31.19 -5.23
C GLU A 361 -23.70 31.59 -5.96
N LYS A 362 -23.49 32.90 -6.15
CA LYS A 362 -22.30 33.44 -6.82
C LYS A 362 -21.23 33.82 -5.79
N ARG A 363 -19.98 33.66 -6.18
CA ARG A 363 -18.85 34.15 -5.40
C ARG A 363 -18.92 35.68 -5.29
N THR A 364 -18.93 36.18 -4.06
CA THR A 364 -19.06 37.59 -3.73
C THR A 364 -17.82 38.17 -3.07
N GLY A 365 -16.84 37.32 -2.72
CA GLY A 365 -15.71 37.68 -1.86
C GLY A 365 -16.05 37.74 -0.38
N LEU A 366 -17.32 37.58 0.01
CA LEU A 366 -17.79 37.50 1.37
C LEU A 366 -18.26 36.08 1.69
N TRP A 367 -17.78 35.54 2.80
CA TRP A 367 -18.11 34.19 3.25
C TRP A 367 -18.84 34.25 4.60
N ALA A 368 -19.74 33.29 4.84
CA ALA A 368 -20.42 33.14 6.10
C ALA A 368 -20.58 31.68 6.50
N TRP A 369 -20.58 31.43 7.78
CA TRP A 369 -20.96 30.18 8.41
C TRP A 369 -22.48 30.07 8.46
N ALA A 370 -23.07 29.10 7.80
CA ALA A 370 -24.49 28.78 7.86
C ALA A 370 -24.73 27.77 8.98
N HIS A 371 -25.24 28.24 10.11
CA HIS A 371 -25.53 27.41 11.28
C HIS A 371 -27.00 27.00 11.25
N LYS A 372 -27.25 25.76 10.86
CA LYS A 372 -28.59 25.15 10.87
C LYS A 372 -28.94 24.69 12.29
N HIS A 373 -29.99 25.23 12.87
CA HIS A 373 -30.42 24.84 14.22
C HIS A 373 -31.31 23.59 14.16
N THR A 374 -31.01 22.62 15.05
CA THR A 374 -31.77 21.33 15.14
C THR A 374 -33.19 21.50 15.69
N ASN A 375 -33.48 22.64 16.34
CA ASN A 375 -34.75 22.91 17.02
C ASN A 375 -35.83 23.55 16.11
N GLY A 376 -35.59 23.64 14.80
CA GLY A 376 -36.51 24.30 13.87
C GLY A 376 -36.36 25.82 13.79
N ASP A 377 -35.41 26.40 14.49
CA ASP A 377 -35.06 27.81 14.37
C ASP A 377 -34.47 28.12 12.98
N PRO A 378 -34.63 29.35 12.47
CA PRO A 378 -34.07 29.72 11.18
C PRO A 378 -32.55 29.65 11.20
N THR A 379 -31.96 29.27 10.06
CA THR A 379 -30.50 29.24 9.89
C THR A 379 -29.89 30.59 10.17
N THR A 380 -28.92 30.66 11.09
CA THR A 380 -28.16 31.86 11.38
C THR A 380 -26.90 31.92 10.52
N TYR A 381 -26.56 33.11 10.04
CA TYR A 381 -25.36 33.36 9.26
C TYR A 381 -24.37 34.21 10.06
N VAL A 382 -23.16 33.69 10.29
CA VAL A 382 -22.07 34.37 10.96
C VAL A 382 -20.99 34.67 9.92
N GLU A 383 -20.57 35.91 9.83
CA GLU A 383 -19.53 36.35 8.89
C GLU A 383 -18.21 35.64 9.21
N LEU A 384 -17.57 35.08 8.18
CA LEU A 384 -16.24 34.48 8.30
C LEU A 384 -15.20 35.61 8.40
N LYS A 385 -14.60 35.79 9.56
CA LYS A 385 -13.62 36.85 9.86
C LYS A 385 -12.24 36.30 10.22
N GLY A 386 -12.19 35.06 10.66
CA GLY A 386 -10.94 34.42 11.07
C GLY A 386 -10.61 34.62 12.56
N ASP A 387 -11.60 34.82 13.43
CA ASP A 387 -11.43 34.84 14.88
C ASP A 387 -11.25 33.40 15.41
N VAL A 388 -10.10 33.09 16.01
CA VAL A 388 -9.81 31.76 16.56
C VAL A 388 -9.51 31.85 18.05
N VAL A 389 -10.24 31.06 18.82
CA VAL A 389 -10.10 31.03 20.29
C VAL A 389 -9.90 29.59 20.76
N PHE A 390 -8.83 29.37 21.51
CA PHE A 390 -8.58 28.15 22.29
C PHE A 390 -8.94 28.42 23.74
N ASP A 391 -9.67 27.52 24.36
CA ASP A 391 -10.21 27.65 25.71
C ASP A 391 -9.87 26.36 26.46
N ASP A 392 -8.81 26.42 27.25
CA ASP A 392 -8.31 25.37 28.14
C ASP A 392 -8.08 24.02 27.44
N VAL A 393 -7.32 24.03 26.33
CA VAL A 393 -7.16 22.87 25.44
C VAL A 393 -6.03 21.97 25.92
N ASP A 394 -6.38 20.70 26.18
CA ASP A 394 -5.44 19.60 26.36
C ASP A 394 -5.43 18.68 25.12
N PHE A 395 -4.25 18.24 24.71
CA PHE A 395 -4.12 17.36 23.56
C PHE A 395 -2.88 16.46 23.60
N GLY A 396 -3.04 15.21 23.19
CA GLY A 396 -1.97 14.24 22.92
C GLY A 396 -2.24 13.41 21.65
N TYR A 397 -1.20 13.08 20.92
CA TYR A 397 -1.32 12.19 19.73
C TYR A 397 -1.64 10.74 20.11
N THR A 398 -1.30 10.35 21.34
CA THR A 398 -1.62 9.07 21.97
C THR A 398 -2.16 9.32 23.36
N ASP A 399 -2.96 8.40 23.88
CA ASP A 399 -3.59 8.53 25.21
C ASP A 399 -2.56 8.57 26.36
N ASP A 400 -1.36 8.01 26.13
CA ASP A 400 -0.30 7.94 27.15
C ASP A 400 0.54 9.23 27.26
N LYS A 401 0.47 10.15 26.29
CA LYS A 401 1.33 11.33 26.24
C LYS A 401 0.59 12.58 25.81
N ILE A 402 0.29 13.44 26.77
CA ILE A 402 -0.23 14.78 26.50
C ILE A 402 0.92 15.67 26.00
N VAL A 403 0.66 16.42 24.94
CA VAL A 403 1.62 17.30 24.25
C VAL A 403 1.29 18.78 24.49
N LEU A 404 0.02 19.12 24.58
CA LEU A 404 -0.46 20.47 24.95
C LEU A 404 -1.20 20.39 26.27
N HIS A 405 -0.93 21.37 27.16
CA HIS A 405 -1.49 21.42 28.50
C HIS A 405 -2.15 22.77 28.76
N ASN A 406 -3.47 22.80 28.97
CA ASN A 406 -4.27 23.96 29.30
C ASN A 406 -3.97 25.16 28.40
N VAL A 407 -3.92 24.94 27.09
CA VAL A 407 -3.59 26.00 26.12
C VAL A 407 -4.80 26.88 25.93
N SER A 408 -4.68 28.16 26.37
CA SER A 408 -5.66 29.19 26.15
C SER A 408 -5.05 30.36 25.36
N MET A 409 -5.65 30.65 24.19
CA MET A 409 -5.18 31.70 23.30
C MET A 409 -6.34 32.28 22.48
N PHE A 410 -6.14 33.44 21.93
CA PHE A 410 -7.06 34.05 20.97
C PHE A 410 -6.29 34.76 19.86
N ALA A 411 -6.84 34.77 18.66
CA ALA A 411 -6.39 35.49 17.49
C ALA A 411 -7.56 36.32 16.96
N GLN A 412 -7.43 37.65 16.95
CA GLN A 412 -8.44 38.54 16.41
C GLN A 412 -8.39 38.60 14.87
N PRO A 413 -9.49 38.92 14.19
CA PRO A 413 -9.51 39.09 12.75
C PRO A 413 -8.40 40.01 12.23
N GLY A 414 -7.61 39.55 11.26
CA GLY A 414 -6.49 40.30 10.68
C GLY A 414 -5.21 40.32 11.51
N GLN A 415 -5.18 39.71 12.69
CA GLN A 415 -4.02 39.68 13.58
C GLN A 415 -2.98 38.63 13.15
N LYS A 416 -1.71 39.00 13.23
CA LYS A 416 -0.58 38.09 13.00
C LYS A 416 -0.03 37.57 14.33
N LEU A 417 -0.18 36.26 14.58
CA LEU A 417 0.32 35.56 15.76
C LEU A 417 1.57 34.74 15.40
N ALA A 418 2.66 34.95 16.13
CA ALA A 418 3.87 34.13 16.00
C ALA A 418 4.01 33.15 17.16
N PHE A 419 4.21 31.87 16.83
CA PHE A 419 4.56 30.83 17.79
C PHE A 419 6.08 30.67 17.84
N VAL A 420 6.66 30.80 19.03
CA VAL A 420 8.10 30.72 19.29
C VAL A 420 8.33 29.70 20.40
N GLY A 421 9.40 28.94 20.30
CA GLY A 421 9.78 27.92 21.30
C GLY A 421 10.69 26.86 20.72
N SER A 422 11.25 26.00 21.57
CA SER A 422 12.12 24.90 21.16
C SER A 422 11.41 23.88 20.25
N THR A 423 12.18 23.04 19.58
CA THR A 423 11.62 21.90 18.84
C THR A 423 10.88 20.98 19.82
N GLY A 424 9.66 20.55 19.44
CA GLY A 424 8.82 19.73 20.31
C GLY A 424 7.99 20.51 21.34
N ALA A 425 8.05 21.86 21.39
CA ALA A 425 7.26 22.68 22.32
C ALA A 425 5.73 22.68 22.05
N GLY A 426 5.27 22.08 20.94
CA GLY A 426 3.84 22.00 20.59
C GLY A 426 3.37 22.98 19.51
N LYS A 427 4.25 23.75 18.86
CA LYS A 427 3.89 24.75 17.83
C LYS A 427 3.09 24.14 16.67
N THR A 428 3.63 23.12 16.03
CA THR A 428 2.96 22.40 14.92
C THR A 428 1.69 21.69 15.38
N THR A 429 1.64 21.27 16.64
CA THR A 429 0.44 20.64 17.21
C THR A 429 -0.73 21.65 17.25
N ILE A 430 -0.50 22.90 17.64
CA ILE A 430 -1.54 23.96 17.61
C ILE A 430 -2.08 24.15 16.19
N THR A 431 -1.20 24.23 15.19
CA THR A 431 -1.63 24.41 13.79
C THR A 431 -2.40 23.20 13.25
N ASN A 432 -2.02 21.97 13.65
CA ASN A 432 -2.75 20.76 13.32
C ASN A 432 -4.17 20.75 13.92
N LEU A 433 -4.33 21.29 15.13
CA LEU A 433 -5.64 21.41 15.78
C LEU A 433 -6.51 22.49 15.14
N ILE A 434 -5.95 23.63 14.69
CA ILE A 434 -6.69 24.66 13.95
C ILE A 434 -7.27 24.07 12.65
N ASN A 435 -6.49 23.23 11.93
CA ASN A 435 -6.94 22.52 10.73
C ASN A 435 -7.87 21.33 11.02
N ARG A 436 -8.06 21.02 12.29
CA ARG A 436 -8.81 19.84 12.74
C ARG A 436 -8.34 18.55 12.04
N PHE A 437 -7.00 18.39 11.90
CA PHE A 437 -6.40 17.11 11.49
C PHE A 437 -6.49 16.07 12.61
N TYR A 438 -6.61 16.58 13.84
CA TYR A 438 -6.85 15.82 15.07
C TYR A 438 -7.95 16.50 15.87
N ASP A 439 -8.79 15.72 16.52
CA ASP A 439 -9.80 16.23 17.45
C ASP A 439 -9.19 16.28 18.88
N ILE A 440 -9.53 17.32 19.64
CA ILE A 440 -9.04 17.55 21.01
C ILE A 440 -9.67 16.58 22.02
N GLN A 441 -8.93 16.24 23.08
CA GLN A 441 -9.43 15.41 24.18
C GLN A 441 -10.22 16.24 25.20
N ASP A 442 -9.75 17.46 25.54
CA ASP A 442 -10.42 18.36 26.47
C ASP A 442 -10.30 19.82 26.04
N GLY A 443 -11.16 20.69 26.58
CA GLY A 443 -11.23 22.09 26.22
C GLY A 443 -12.15 22.39 25.03
N LYS A 444 -11.99 23.57 24.42
CA LYS A 444 -12.79 24.01 23.26
C LYS A 444 -11.95 24.87 22.33
N ILE A 445 -12.10 24.64 21.02
CA ILE A 445 -11.59 25.54 19.99
C ILE A 445 -12.80 26.14 19.27
N ARG A 446 -12.83 27.47 19.16
CA ARG A 446 -13.89 28.19 18.44
C ARG A 446 -13.30 28.93 17.25
N TYR A 447 -14.04 28.94 16.17
CA TYR A 447 -13.74 29.71 14.97
C TYR A 447 -14.95 30.61 14.68
N ASP A 448 -14.73 31.95 14.68
CA ASP A 448 -15.79 32.97 14.62
C ASP A 448 -16.91 32.73 15.66
N GLY A 449 -16.52 32.36 16.89
CA GLY A 449 -17.43 32.02 17.97
C GLY A 449 -18.09 30.63 17.90
N ILE A 450 -17.94 29.90 16.80
CA ILE A 450 -18.51 28.56 16.58
C ILE A 450 -17.49 27.51 17.00
N ASN A 451 -17.91 26.49 17.79
CA ASN A 451 -17.04 25.38 18.11
C ASN A 451 -16.68 24.62 16.82
N ILE A 452 -15.37 24.42 16.56
CA ILE A 452 -14.87 23.79 15.33
C ILE A 452 -15.43 22.36 15.11
N ASN A 453 -15.81 21.65 16.17
CA ASN A 453 -16.41 20.33 16.09
C ASN A 453 -17.81 20.36 15.44
N LYS A 454 -18.47 21.51 15.42
CA LYS A 454 -19.77 21.72 14.73
C LYS A 454 -19.62 22.10 13.28
N ILE A 455 -18.43 22.54 12.84
CA ILE A 455 -18.14 22.94 11.47
C ILE A 455 -17.72 21.70 10.68
N LYS A 456 -18.26 21.52 9.46
CA LYS A 456 -17.80 20.47 8.56
C LYS A 456 -16.30 20.60 8.30
N LYS A 457 -15.55 19.51 8.44
CA LYS A 457 -14.09 19.52 8.28
C LYS A 457 -13.65 20.06 6.91
N ALA A 458 -14.36 19.69 5.84
CA ALA A 458 -14.07 20.19 4.51
C ALA A 458 -14.25 21.71 4.39
N ASP A 459 -15.29 22.26 5.02
CA ASP A 459 -15.59 23.70 5.00
C ASP A 459 -14.64 24.49 5.92
N LEU A 460 -14.28 23.93 7.07
CA LEU A 460 -13.24 24.48 7.94
C LEU A 460 -11.91 24.61 7.18
N ARG A 461 -11.45 23.52 6.56
CA ARG A 461 -10.18 23.50 5.81
C ARG A 461 -10.21 24.40 4.58
N ARG A 462 -11.38 24.57 3.93
CA ARG A 462 -11.53 25.53 2.82
C ARG A 462 -11.38 26.97 3.29
N SER A 463 -11.73 27.29 4.53
CA SER A 463 -11.57 28.63 5.10
C SER A 463 -10.14 28.97 5.54
N LEU A 464 -9.25 27.98 5.55
CA LEU A 464 -7.86 28.09 6.01
C LEU A 464 -6.90 27.91 4.83
N GLY A 465 -5.92 28.81 4.72
CA GLY A 465 -4.79 28.60 3.80
C GLY A 465 -3.58 28.09 4.58
N ILE A 466 -2.87 27.15 3.99
CA ILE A 466 -1.68 26.58 4.63
C ILE A 466 -0.47 26.67 3.70
N VAL A 467 0.66 27.13 4.23
CA VAL A 467 1.97 27.06 3.59
C VAL A 467 2.90 26.33 4.54
N LEU A 468 3.26 25.10 4.16
CA LEU A 468 4.11 24.22 4.97
C LEU A 468 5.59 24.43 4.65
N GLN A 469 6.44 24.08 5.62
CA GLN A 469 7.90 24.03 5.47
C GLN A 469 8.31 23.12 4.30
N ASP A 470 7.82 21.89 4.30
CA ASP A 470 8.05 20.92 3.24
C ASP A 470 6.94 21.06 2.19
N THR A 471 7.25 21.81 1.14
CA THR A 471 6.31 22.06 0.06
C THR A 471 6.22 20.87 -0.87
N HIS A 472 5.08 20.20 -0.92
CA HIS A 472 4.78 19.16 -1.89
C HIS A 472 4.17 19.72 -3.17
N LEU A 473 4.78 19.39 -4.31
CA LEU A 473 4.31 19.74 -5.64
C LEU A 473 3.95 18.46 -6.42
N PHE A 474 2.79 18.49 -7.04
CA PHE A 474 2.31 17.36 -7.84
C PHE A 474 2.97 17.29 -9.22
N SER A 475 3.07 16.10 -9.79
CA SER A 475 3.58 15.86 -11.14
C SER A 475 2.56 16.30 -12.20
N MET A 476 2.36 17.63 -12.27
CA MET A 476 1.48 18.34 -13.19
C MET A 476 2.13 19.67 -13.58
N SER A 477 1.52 20.48 -14.46
CA SER A 477 2.07 21.78 -14.84
C SER A 477 2.16 22.74 -13.65
N VAL A 478 3.01 23.76 -13.75
CA VAL A 478 3.10 24.84 -12.75
C VAL A 478 1.73 25.51 -12.57
N ARG A 479 1.02 25.78 -13.68
CA ARG A 479 -0.34 26.32 -13.71
C ARG A 479 -1.28 25.51 -12.83
N GLU A 480 -1.35 24.21 -13.04
CA GLU A 480 -2.22 23.31 -12.29
C GLU A 480 -1.79 23.15 -10.83
N ASN A 481 -0.50 23.21 -10.54
CA ASN A 481 -0.01 23.23 -9.16
C ASN A 481 -0.49 24.47 -8.38
N ILE A 482 -0.57 25.64 -9.02
CA ILE A 482 -1.13 26.85 -8.40
C ILE A 482 -2.66 26.72 -8.31
N ARG A 483 -3.33 26.31 -9.42
CA ARG A 483 -4.78 26.11 -9.49
C ARG A 483 -5.30 25.08 -8.49
N TYR A 484 -4.43 24.21 -7.97
CA TYR A 484 -4.80 23.25 -6.92
C TYR A 484 -5.39 23.90 -5.66
N GLY A 485 -5.03 25.13 -5.35
CA GLY A 485 -5.64 25.91 -4.28
C GLY A 485 -7.11 26.28 -4.55
N ARG A 486 -7.51 26.40 -5.82
CA ARG A 486 -8.88 26.64 -6.26
C ARG A 486 -9.06 26.14 -7.70
N LEU A 487 -9.72 24.99 -7.86
CA LEU A 487 -9.80 24.25 -9.12
C LEU A 487 -10.57 24.99 -10.23
N ASP A 488 -11.49 25.88 -9.91
CA ASP A 488 -12.30 26.68 -10.82
C ASP A 488 -11.67 28.03 -11.21
N ALA A 489 -10.42 28.29 -10.78
CA ALA A 489 -9.71 29.53 -11.08
C ALA A 489 -9.34 29.65 -12.56
N THR A 490 -9.53 30.85 -13.13
CA THR A 490 -9.11 31.17 -14.50
C THR A 490 -7.59 31.27 -14.62
N ASP A 491 -7.08 31.27 -15.85
CA ASP A 491 -5.63 31.42 -16.10
C ASP A 491 -5.13 32.78 -15.62
N GLU A 492 -5.93 33.83 -15.80
CA GLU A 492 -5.61 35.19 -15.35
C GLU A 492 -5.51 35.27 -13.82
N GLU A 493 -6.39 34.58 -13.10
CA GLU A 493 -6.35 34.51 -11.65
C GLU A 493 -5.11 33.73 -11.17
N VAL A 494 -4.73 32.64 -11.86
CA VAL A 494 -3.49 31.90 -11.59
C VAL A 494 -2.26 32.81 -11.76
N GLU A 495 -2.20 33.57 -12.87
CA GLU A 495 -1.10 34.51 -13.09
C GLU A 495 -1.08 35.66 -12.05
N ALA A 496 -2.25 36.13 -11.65
CA ALA A 496 -2.35 37.15 -10.59
C ALA A 496 -1.84 36.62 -9.24
N ALA A 497 -2.21 35.41 -8.86
CA ALA A 497 -1.71 34.74 -7.66
C ALA A 497 -0.19 34.51 -7.70
N ALA A 498 0.34 34.11 -8.85
CA ALA A 498 1.78 33.95 -9.06
C ALA A 498 2.54 35.28 -8.96
N LYS A 499 1.98 36.37 -9.46
CA LYS A 499 2.56 37.73 -9.32
C LYS A 499 2.55 38.18 -7.85
N LEU A 500 1.45 37.98 -7.12
CA LEU A 500 1.36 38.28 -5.70
C LEU A 500 2.46 37.56 -4.92
N ALA A 501 2.65 36.27 -5.20
CA ALA A 501 3.66 35.43 -4.57
C ALA A 501 5.10 35.67 -5.07
N ASN A 502 5.33 36.60 -5.98
CA ASN A 502 6.64 36.81 -6.67
C ASN A 502 7.13 35.61 -7.47
N ALA A 503 6.25 34.70 -7.87
CA ALA A 503 6.59 33.50 -8.62
C ALA A 503 6.64 33.73 -10.15
N ASP A 504 5.86 34.67 -10.70
CA ASP A 504 5.71 34.93 -12.14
C ASP A 504 7.05 35.11 -12.85
N GLY A 505 7.98 35.84 -12.22
CA GLY A 505 9.28 36.16 -12.82
C GLY A 505 10.18 34.95 -13.08
N PHE A 506 10.14 33.91 -12.25
CA PHE A 506 10.89 32.68 -12.51
C PHE A 506 10.08 31.74 -13.40
N ILE A 507 8.76 31.67 -13.23
CA ILE A 507 7.89 30.79 -14.02
C ILE A 507 8.05 31.10 -15.51
N ARG A 508 8.02 32.39 -15.92
CA ARG A 508 8.21 32.80 -17.33
C ARG A 508 9.57 32.44 -17.90
N ARG A 509 10.56 32.14 -17.07
CA ARG A 509 11.91 31.69 -17.49
C ARG A 509 12.03 30.18 -17.64
N LEU A 510 11.03 29.41 -17.18
CA LEU A 510 11.00 27.98 -17.43
C LEU A 510 10.77 27.68 -18.91
N PRO A 511 11.23 26.54 -19.43
CA PRO A 511 11.16 26.22 -20.85
C PRO A 511 9.79 26.37 -21.52
N GLN A 512 8.71 26.05 -20.75
CA GLN A 512 7.32 26.14 -21.19
C GLN A 512 6.50 27.11 -20.30
N GLY A 513 7.18 27.99 -19.53
CA GLY A 513 6.50 28.93 -18.65
C GLY A 513 5.57 28.22 -17.66
N TYR A 514 4.31 28.67 -17.59
CA TYR A 514 3.27 28.10 -16.73
C TYR A 514 2.89 26.66 -17.08
N ASP A 515 3.12 26.22 -18.30
CA ASP A 515 2.78 24.87 -18.77
C ASP A 515 3.92 23.87 -18.57
N THR A 516 5.04 24.31 -17.97
CA THR A 516 6.16 23.44 -17.58
C THR A 516 5.66 22.38 -16.60
N VAL A 517 5.83 21.10 -16.96
CA VAL A 517 5.46 19.96 -16.11
C VAL A 517 6.53 19.75 -15.05
N LEU A 518 6.11 19.68 -13.80
CA LEU A 518 6.97 19.35 -12.67
C LEU A 518 7.07 17.83 -12.50
N THR A 519 8.22 17.36 -12.04
CA THR A 519 8.47 15.94 -11.80
C THR A 519 9.09 15.75 -10.41
N GLY A 520 8.84 14.60 -9.79
CA GLY A 520 9.51 14.22 -8.56
C GLY A 520 9.44 15.30 -7.46
N ASP A 521 8.23 15.74 -7.11
CA ASP A 521 8.03 16.78 -6.08
C ASP A 521 8.69 18.12 -6.41
N GLY A 522 8.77 18.47 -7.70
CA GLY A 522 9.42 19.70 -8.16
C GLY A 522 10.95 19.64 -8.04
N ALA A 523 11.56 18.47 -8.21
CA ALA A 523 13.01 18.28 -8.14
C ALA A 523 13.80 19.15 -9.13
N ASN A 524 13.16 19.62 -10.19
CA ASN A 524 13.70 20.57 -11.17
C ASN A 524 13.65 22.05 -10.71
N LEU A 525 13.12 22.33 -9.52
CA LEU A 525 13.02 23.67 -8.93
C LEU A 525 13.89 23.79 -7.66
N SER A 526 14.39 25.00 -7.41
CA SER A 526 15.02 25.29 -6.11
C SER A 526 13.99 25.26 -4.98
N GLN A 527 14.44 25.07 -3.73
CA GLN A 527 13.55 25.09 -2.56
C GLN A 527 12.75 26.39 -2.46
N GLY A 528 13.39 27.54 -2.69
CA GLY A 528 12.70 28.82 -2.69
C GLY A 528 11.65 28.95 -3.79
N GLN A 529 11.92 28.44 -5.01
CA GLN A 529 10.93 28.42 -6.09
C GLN A 529 9.72 27.55 -5.73
N ARG A 530 9.93 26.37 -5.11
CA ARG A 530 8.84 25.53 -4.62
C ARG A 530 8.00 26.28 -3.58
N GLN A 531 8.63 27.00 -2.66
CA GLN A 531 7.94 27.77 -1.64
C GLN A 531 7.12 28.93 -2.24
N LEU A 532 7.64 29.64 -3.26
CA LEU A 532 6.88 30.66 -4.00
C LEU A 532 5.61 30.06 -4.64
N LEU A 533 5.67 28.84 -5.17
CA LEU A 533 4.50 28.14 -5.71
C LEU A 533 3.49 27.77 -4.62
N ALA A 534 3.95 27.37 -3.43
CA ALA A 534 3.06 27.11 -2.29
C ALA A 534 2.35 28.40 -1.82
N ILE A 535 3.05 29.52 -1.79
CA ILE A 535 2.46 30.84 -1.51
C ILE A 535 1.41 31.20 -2.57
N ALA A 536 1.71 30.99 -3.86
CA ALA A 536 0.76 31.24 -4.95
C ALA A 536 -0.48 30.34 -4.84
N ARG A 537 -0.31 29.06 -4.45
CA ARG A 537 -1.40 28.12 -4.18
C ARG A 537 -2.29 28.60 -3.03
N ALA A 538 -1.72 29.12 -1.96
CA ALA A 538 -2.47 29.70 -0.86
C ALA A 538 -3.16 31.03 -1.26
N ALA A 539 -2.50 31.85 -2.08
CA ALA A 539 -3.03 33.12 -2.56
C ALA A 539 -4.27 32.96 -3.43
N ILE A 540 -4.30 31.97 -4.33
CA ILE A 540 -5.44 31.74 -5.22
C ILE A 540 -6.68 31.19 -4.48
N ALA A 541 -6.47 30.49 -3.36
CA ALA A 541 -7.55 30.04 -2.48
C ALA A 541 -8.24 31.24 -1.79
N ASP A 542 -7.52 32.32 -1.53
CA ASP A 542 -7.98 33.56 -0.91
C ASP A 542 -8.70 33.35 0.44
N PRO A 543 -8.09 32.64 1.40
CA PRO A 543 -8.69 32.33 2.68
C PRO A 543 -8.57 33.52 3.65
N PRO A 544 -9.52 33.73 4.60
CA PRO A 544 -9.45 34.78 5.62
C PRO A 544 -8.44 34.49 6.72
N ALA A 545 -8.07 33.24 6.91
CA ALA A 545 -7.05 32.84 7.88
C ALA A 545 -5.95 32.00 7.24
N LEU A 546 -4.72 32.16 7.70
CA LEU A 546 -3.52 31.53 7.19
C LEU A 546 -2.73 30.82 8.28
N ILE A 547 -2.15 29.69 7.93
CA ILE A 547 -1.18 28.98 8.73
C ILE A 547 0.11 28.90 7.91
N LEU A 548 1.18 29.47 8.46
CA LEU A 548 2.48 29.54 7.81
C LEU A 548 3.53 28.85 8.67
N ASP A 549 4.18 27.81 8.12
CA ASP A 549 5.33 27.15 8.75
C ASP A 549 6.61 27.63 8.05
N GLU A 550 7.37 28.50 8.75
CA GLU A 550 8.50 29.22 8.18
C GLU A 550 9.82 28.51 8.49
N ALA A 551 10.25 27.60 7.62
CA ALA A 551 11.62 27.10 7.66
C ALA A 551 12.33 27.32 6.31
N THR A 552 13.22 28.30 6.30
CA THR A 552 13.92 28.76 5.10
C THR A 552 15.45 28.61 5.22
N SER A 553 15.92 27.65 6.01
CA SER A 553 17.35 27.48 6.36
C SER A 553 18.28 27.14 5.17
N SER A 554 17.75 26.90 3.96
CA SER A 554 18.52 26.45 2.80
C SER A 554 18.22 27.24 1.49
N ILE A 555 17.75 28.49 1.62
CA ILE A 555 17.40 29.35 0.48
C ILE A 555 18.45 30.45 0.33
N ASP A 556 18.82 30.77 -0.91
CA ASP A 556 19.69 31.93 -1.18
C ASP A 556 19.04 33.27 -0.79
N THR A 557 19.86 34.25 -0.40
CA THR A 557 19.40 35.54 0.15
C THR A 557 18.47 36.31 -0.80
N ARG A 558 18.62 36.15 -2.13
CA ARG A 558 17.76 36.86 -3.10
C ARG A 558 16.39 36.24 -3.17
N THR A 559 16.31 34.93 -3.29
CA THR A 559 15.04 34.18 -3.31
C THR A 559 14.34 34.28 -1.97
N GLU A 560 15.08 34.30 -0.88
CA GLU A 560 14.58 34.53 0.46
C GLU A 560 13.79 35.82 0.59
N ARG A 561 14.32 36.94 0.06
CA ARG A 561 13.57 38.22 0.03
C ARG A 561 12.26 38.10 -0.76
N LEU A 562 12.28 37.41 -1.91
CA LEU A 562 11.07 37.22 -2.72
C LEU A 562 10.01 36.40 -1.97
N VAL A 563 10.43 35.34 -1.25
CA VAL A 563 9.55 34.53 -0.42
C VAL A 563 8.96 35.37 0.70
N GLN A 564 9.80 36.14 1.42
CA GLN A 564 9.34 37.01 2.52
C GLN A 564 8.33 38.05 2.04
N ASP A 565 8.65 38.78 0.95
CA ASP A 565 7.75 39.77 0.37
C ASP A 565 6.42 39.15 -0.12
N GLY A 566 6.48 37.95 -0.70
CA GLY A 566 5.30 37.20 -1.10
C GLY A 566 4.44 36.78 0.10
N MET A 567 5.08 36.33 1.18
CA MET A 567 4.39 35.99 2.43
C MET A 567 3.75 37.24 3.08
N ASP A 568 4.46 38.36 3.14
CA ASP A 568 3.95 39.60 3.73
C ASP A 568 2.72 40.11 2.96
N LYS A 569 2.75 40.05 1.62
CA LYS A 569 1.59 40.37 0.77
C LYS A 569 0.42 39.41 1.03
N LEU A 570 0.71 38.12 1.17
CA LEU A 570 -0.31 37.09 1.43
C LEU A 570 -0.96 37.29 2.80
N MET A 571 -0.20 37.69 3.84
CA MET A 571 -0.68 37.88 5.21
C MET A 571 -1.54 39.15 5.37
N HIS A 572 -1.38 40.13 4.51
CA HIS A 572 -2.04 41.44 4.66
C HIS A 572 -3.57 41.29 4.75
N GLY A 573 -4.14 41.82 5.85
CA GLY A 573 -5.58 41.79 6.12
C GLY A 573 -6.17 40.44 6.53
N ARG A 574 -5.34 39.44 6.79
CA ARG A 574 -5.77 38.10 7.19
C ARG A 574 -5.26 37.70 8.55
N THR A 575 -6.07 36.94 9.28
CA THR A 575 -5.62 36.33 10.53
C THR A 575 -4.55 35.31 10.21
N THR A 576 -3.36 35.45 10.79
CA THR A 576 -2.23 34.60 10.41
C THR A 576 -1.57 33.98 11.62
N PHE A 577 -1.41 32.64 11.57
CA PHE A 577 -0.66 31.87 12.53
C PHE A 577 0.68 31.48 11.92
N VAL A 578 1.78 31.97 12.50
CA VAL A 578 3.13 31.74 11.98
C VAL A 578 3.94 30.91 12.97
N ILE A 579 4.43 29.75 12.54
CA ILE A 579 5.50 29.06 13.25
C ILE A 579 6.80 29.75 12.83
N ALA A 580 7.26 30.68 13.68
CA ALA A 580 8.34 31.56 13.31
C ALA A 580 9.71 30.96 13.66
N HIS A 581 10.56 30.86 12.65
CA HIS A 581 11.97 30.49 12.76
C HIS A 581 12.92 31.68 12.48
N ARG A 582 12.37 32.86 12.16
CA ARG A 582 13.10 34.08 11.82
C ARG A 582 12.78 35.22 12.75
N LEU A 583 13.80 35.98 13.12
CA LEU A 583 13.70 37.15 13.95
C LEU A 583 12.80 38.24 13.32
N SER A 584 12.91 38.49 12.00
CA SER A 584 12.12 39.46 11.27
C SER A 584 10.62 39.16 11.31
N THR A 585 10.24 37.94 11.15
CA THR A 585 8.83 37.52 11.20
C THR A 585 8.25 37.61 12.59
N ILE A 586 9.08 37.31 13.62
CA ILE A 586 8.70 37.43 15.03
C ILE A 586 8.49 38.92 15.40
N GLN A 587 9.45 39.78 15.05
CA GLN A 587 9.41 41.21 15.39
C GLN A 587 8.17 41.93 14.82
N ASN A 588 7.78 41.58 13.59
CA ASN A 588 6.65 42.21 12.90
C ASN A 588 5.29 41.53 13.19
N SER A 589 5.20 40.72 14.24
CA SER A 589 3.95 40.07 14.64
C SER A 589 3.22 40.91 15.69
N ASP A 590 1.88 40.96 15.55
CA ASP A 590 1.02 41.71 16.50
C ASP A 590 0.99 41.05 17.88
N CYS A 591 1.20 39.72 17.92
CA CYS A 591 1.28 38.96 19.15
C CYS A 591 2.26 37.80 19.01
N ILE A 592 3.14 37.64 19.97
CA ILE A 592 4.08 36.53 20.09
C ILE A 592 3.64 35.66 21.24
N MET A 593 3.57 34.35 20.99
CA MET A 593 3.28 33.32 21.98
C MET A 593 4.49 32.44 22.16
N VAL A 594 5.05 32.40 23.34
CA VAL A 594 6.20 31.58 23.70
C VAL A 594 5.70 30.27 24.29
N LEU A 595 6.03 29.18 23.61
CA LEU A 595 5.68 27.84 24.03
C LEU A 595 6.88 27.12 24.65
N GLU A 596 6.63 26.47 25.78
CA GLU A 596 7.59 25.57 26.42
C GLU A 596 6.84 24.37 27.01
N GLN A 597 7.29 23.17 26.68
CA GLN A 597 6.70 21.91 27.16
C GLN A 597 5.16 21.85 27.03
N GLY A 598 4.63 22.29 25.90
CA GLY A 598 3.19 22.25 25.61
C GLY A 598 2.35 23.33 26.30
N ARG A 599 2.95 24.33 26.92
CA ARG A 599 2.26 25.45 27.59
C ARG A 599 2.65 26.76 26.98
N ILE A 600 1.72 27.73 26.93
CA ILE A 600 2.03 29.13 26.62
C ILE A 600 2.51 29.76 27.90
N ILE A 601 3.82 30.11 27.97
CA ILE A 601 4.47 30.67 29.13
C ILE A 601 4.54 32.21 29.10
N GLU A 602 4.60 32.81 27.90
CA GLU A 602 4.64 34.25 27.69
C GLU A 602 3.79 34.63 26.49
N ARG A 603 3.16 35.79 26.57
CA ARG A 603 2.39 36.44 25.52
C ARG A 603 2.58 37.94 25.53
N GLY A 604 2.73 38.56 24.38
CA GLY A 604 2.86 40.02 24.23
C GLY A 604 3.43 40.42 22.87
N THR A 605 3.66 41.72 22.69
CA THR A 605 4.40 42.22 21.53
C THR A 605 5.90 42.02 21.70
N HIS A 606 6.66 42.22 20.63
CA HIS A 606 8.12 42.13 20.66
C HIS A 606 8.74 43.03 21.77
N GLU A 607 8.29 44.29 21.88
CA GLU A 607 8.79 45.26 22.85
C GLU A 607 8.46 44.82 24.28
N GLU A 608 7.20 44.48 24.53
CA GLU A 608 6.73 44.04 25.86
C GLU A 608 7.50 42.81 26.38
N LEU A 609 7.77 41.85 25.50
CA LEU A 609 8.47 40.64 25.87
C LEU A 609 9.98 40.83 26.07
N LEU A 610 10.58 41.80 25.38
CA LEU A 610 11.97 42.19 25.63
C LEU A 610 12.12 42.91 27.00
N GLU A 611 11.17 43.79 27.37
CA GLU A 611 11.14 44.46 28.66
C GLU A 611 11.00 43.47 29.83
N LYS A 612 10.17 42.44 29.66
CA LYS A 612 9.98 41.39 30.68
C LYS A 612 11.23 40.57 30.97
N LYS A 613 12.23 40.57 30.07
CA LYS A 613 13.48 39.79 30.17
C LYS A 613 13.28 38.32 30.50
N GLY A 614 12.16 37.73 30.02
CA GLY A 614 11.79 36.35 30.26
C GLY A 614 12.39 35.38 29.25
N ARG A 615 11.67 34.29 28.94
CA ARG A 615 12.12 33.25 28.02
C ARG A 615 12.29 33.76 26.58
N TYR A 616 11.38 34.63 26.13
CA TYR A 616 11.51 35.31 24.83
C TYR A 616 12.82 36.07 24.69
N TYR A 617 13.18 36.88 25.72
CA TYR A 617 14.43 37.63 25.73
C TYR A 617 15.64 36.71 25.61
N GLN A 618 15.64 35.58 26.32
CA GLN A 618 16.71 34.58 26.25
C GLN A 618 16.84 33.96 24.85
N LEU A 619 15.71 33.60 24.21
CA LEU A 619 15.69 33.06 22.84
C LEU A 619 16.17 34.12 21.83
N TYR A 620 15.76 35.36 22.00
CA TYR A 620 16.10 36.49 21.10
C TYR A 620 17.58 36.86 21.19
N THR A 621 18.15 36.92 22.38
CA THR A 621 19.58 37.29 22.60
C THR A 621 20.56 36.16 22.42
N GLY A 622 20.09 34.96 22.13
CA GLY A 622 20.95 33.76 21.98
C GLY A 622 21.50 33.24 23.31
N ASN A 623 21.04 33.75 24.44
CA ASN A 623 21.48 33.28 25.77
C ASN A 623 20.71 32.03 26.24
N ALA A 624 19.78 31.51 25.47
CA ALA A 624 19.14 30.24 25.73
C ALA A 624 19.91 29.15 24.97
N VAL A 625 20.47 28.20 25.67
CA VAL A 625 20.87 26.93 25.08
C VAL A 625 19.59 26.30 24.55
N LEU A 626 19.48 26.19 23.21
CA LEU A 626 18.47 25.37 22.56
C LEU A 626 18.77 23.91 22.91
N ALA A 627 18.19 23.43 24.02
CA ALA A 627 18.27 22.03 24.40
C ALA A 627 17.28 21.20 23.58
#